data_fe8d412cb13be5cf5f8a312713d5e3a4
#
_entry.id   fe8d412cb13be5cf5f8a312713d5e3a4
#
_cell.length_a   1.000
_cell.length_b   1.000
_cell.length_c   1.000
_cell.angle_alpha   90.00
_cell.angle_beta   90.00
_cell.angle_gamma   90.00
#
_symmetry.space_group_name_H-M   'P 1'
#
loop_
_entity.id
_entity.type
_entity.pdbx_description
1 polymer ?
#
loop_
_entity_poly.entity_id
_entity_poly.type
_entity_poly.pdbx_seq_one_letter_code
_entity_poly.pdbx_strand_id
1 'polypeptide(L)'
;MRPVQFHADSLVSLLRRERIATIDQLKASLGTTVDVTVFRKLRTIPYRTSYSHRGRYYALDEVARFDERGLWTFRDVHFSRFGSLVDTSERFVIDAERGLFASELAQVVQVDVEEPLLRLVQLRRLAREKLGGAYLYCCADPARQRRQMLARETGPPSEVQQRRDSALDQSKAALVLLFGLLDERQRRLFAGLESMLLGWGGDRRIAQMTGLDVHTIAKGRRELLEGEPLVDGIRRPGGGRHAVEKKRPPSPRRSSG
;
A
#
# COMPACT_ATOMS: atom_id res chain seq x y z
N MET A 1 0.90 -56.46 -15.11
CA MET A 1 0.46 -55.05 -15.34
C MET A 1 1.63 -54.26 -15.87
N ARG A 2 1.59 -53.70 -17.09
CA ARG A 2 2.63 -52.79 -17.57
C ARG A 2 2.55 -51.47 -16.77
N PRO A 3 3.66 -50.94 -16.27
CA PRO A 3 3.65 -49.67 -15.60
C PRO A 3 3.16 -48.57 -16.56
N VAL A 4 2.25 -47.74 -16.11
CA VAL A 4 1.77 -46.57 -16.88
C VAL A 4 2.96 -45.67 -17.13
N GLN A 5 3.39 -45.52 -18.38
CA GLN A 5 4.45 -44.60 -18.76
C GLN A 5 3.86 -43.24 -19.05
N PHE A 6 4.16 -42.27 -18.18
CA PHE A 6 3.79 -40.86 -18.38
C PHE A 6 4.85 -40.19 -19.27
N HIS A 7 4.45 -39.60 -20.39
CA HIS A 7 5.34 -38.93 -21.34
C HIS A 7 5.32 -37.41 -21.17
N ALA A 8 6.49 -36.77 -21.11
CA ALA A 8 6.60 -35.34 -21.02
C ALA A 8 6.02 -34.59 -22.23
N ASP A 9 5.97 -35.26 -23.39
CA ASP A 9 5.42 -34.72 -24.64
C ASP A 9 3.97 -34.28 -24.52
N SER A 10 3.18 -34.97 -23.69
CA SER A 10 1.79 -34.55 -23.41
C SER A 10 1.73 -33.18 -22.75
N LEU A 11 2.64 -32.89 -21.80
CA LEU A 11 2.76 -31.57 -21.15
C LEU A 11 3.23 -30.52 -22.14
N VAL A 12 4.22 -30.84 -22.97
CA VAL A 12 4.75 -29.93 -24.01
C VAL A 12 3.64 -29.56 -24.99
N SER A 13 2.89 -30.54 -25.48
CA SER A 13 1.78 -30.32 -26.42
C SER A 13 0.68 -29.46 -25.81
N LEU A 14 0.30 -29.70 -24.54
CA LEU A 14 -0.67 -28.89 -23.83
C LEU A 14 -0.18 -27.43 -23.68
N LEU A 15 1.05 -27.25 -23.18
CA LEU A 15 1.61 -25.91 -22.91
C LEU A 15 1.90 -25.12 -24.19
N ARG A 16 2.19 -25.78 -25.32
CA ARG A 16 2.28 -25.10 -26.62
C ARG A 16 0.91 -24.59 -27.10
N ARG A 17 -0.14 -25.40 -26.93
CA ARG A 17 -1.48 -25.07 -27.35
C ARG A 17 -2.11 -23.97 -26.46
N GLU A 18 -2.08 -24.15 -25.14
CA GLU A 18 -2.73 -23.26 -24.18
C GLU A 18 -1.85 -22.08 -23.75
N ARG A 19 -0.55 -22.13 -24.03
CA ARG A 19 0.53 -21.23 -23.59
C ARG A 19 0.82 -21.29 -22.11
N ILE A 20 -0.21 -21.32 -21.25
CA ILE A 20 -0.10 -21.50 -19.80
C ILE A 20 -1.06 -22.60 -19.35
N ALA A 21 -0.72 -23.30 -18.28
CA ALA A 21 -1.60 -24.31 -17.69
C ALA A 21 -1.44 -24.35 -16.17
N THR A 22 -2.50 -24.73 -15.47
CA THR A 22 -2.48 -25.02 -14.04
C THR A 22 -2.03 -26.44 -13.77
N ILE A 23 -1.69 -26.74 -12.50
CA ILE A 23 -1.29 -28.11 -12.11
C ILE A 23 -2.40 -29.13 -12.42
N ASP A 24 -3.67 -28.75 -12.28
CA ASP A 24 -4.80 -29.65 -12.54
C ASP A 24 -4.94 -29.97 -14.04
N GLN A 25 -4.74 -28.98 -14.91
CA GLN A 25 -4.70 -29.19 -16.36
C GLN A 25 -3.51 -30.09 -16.77
N LEU A 26 -2.35 -29.90 -16.13
CA LEU A 26 -1.17 -30.75 -16.36
C LEU A 26 -1.42 -32.19 -15.89
N LYS A 27 -2.06 -32.37 -14.72
CA LYS A 27 -2.48 -33.72 -14.25
C LYS A 27 -3.42 -34.39 -15.23
N ALA A 28 -4.44 -33.67 -15.68
CA ALA A 28 -5.39 -34.20 -16.66
C ALA A 28 -4.71 -34.60 -17.97
N SER A 29 -3.75 -33.80 -18.48
CA SER A 29 -3.00 -34.11 -19.70
C SER A 29 -2.11 -35.34 -19.58
N LEU A 30 -1.59 -35.63 -18.37
CA LEU A 30 -0.79 -36.83 -18.10
C LEU A 30 -1.65 -38.07 -17.76
N GLY A 31 -2.93 -37.90 -17.45
CA GLY A 31 -3.77 -38.99 -16.93
C GLY A 31 -3.40 -39.41 -15.51
N THR A 32 -2.96 -38.49 -14.66
CA THR A 32 -2.58 -38.73 -13.27
C THR A 32 -3.28 -37.78 -12.31
N THR A 33 -3.48 -38.20 -11.07
CA THR A 33 -3.97 -37.34 -9.99
C THR A 33 -2.84 -36.90 -9.05
N VAL A 34 -1.61 -37.34 -9.28
CA VAL A 34 -0.47 -37.18 -8.38
C VAL A 34 0.43 -36.03 -8.82
N ASP A 35 0.51 -34.97 -8.03
CA ASP A 35 1.31 -33.76 -8.32
C ASP A 35 2.80 -34.07 -8.52
N VAL A 36 3.38 -34.95 -7.68
CA VAL A 36 4.80 -35.34 -7.78
C VAL A 36 5.15 -35.95 -9.15
N THR A 37 4.22 -36.67 -9.77
CA THR A 37 4.42 -37.23 -11.13
C THR A 37 4.53 -36.09 -12.15
N VAL A 38 3.69 -35.08 -12.07
CA VAL A 38 3.75 -33.90 -12.93
C VAL A 38 5.06 -33.15 -12.74
N PHE A 39 5.45 -32.84 -11.51
CA PHE A 39 6.69 -32.12 -11.22
C PHE A 39 7.93 -32.88 -11.70
N ARG A 40 7.94 -34.20 -11.55
CA ARG A 40 9.04 -35.03 -12.07
C ARG A 40 9.17 -34.94 -13.61
N LYS A 41 8.04 -34.82 -14.30
CA LYS A 41 8.05 -34.66 -15.78
C LYS A 41 8.33 -33.20 -16.17
N LEU A 42 7.80 -32.21 -15.46
CA LEU A 42 8.14 -30.80 -15.70
C LEU A 42 9.66 -30.53 -15.59
N ARG A 43 10.34 -31.19 -14.63
CA ARG A 43 11.80 -31.02 -14.45
C ARG A 43 12.62 -31.50 -15.66
N THR A 44 12.04 -32.29 -16.57
CA THR A 44 12.74 -32.79 -17.80
C THR A 44 12.57 -31.83 -18.98
N ILE A 45 11.80 -30.76 -18.83
CA ILE A 45 11.54 -29.77 -19.88
C ILE A 45 11.84 -28.36 -19.34
N PRO A 46 12.27 -27.41 -20.19
CA PRO A 46 12.46 -26.01 -19.77
C PRO A 46 11.10 -25.35 -19.56
N TYR A 47 10.76 -25.11 -18.31
CA TYR A 47 9.49 -24.45 -17.95
C TYR A 47 9.69 -23.28 -17.00
N ARG A 48 8.70 -22.42 -16.93
CA ARG A 48 8.57 -21.31 -16.00
C ARG A 48 7.32 -21.43 -15.15
N THR A 49 7.42 -20.92 -13.93
CA THR A 49 6.28 -20.75 -13.02
C THR A 49 5.93 -19.28 -12.95
N SER A 50 4.65 -18.97 -12.94
CA SER A 50 4.20 -17.57 -12.76
C SER A 50 4.65 -17.03 -11.40
N TYR A 51 5.04 -15.76 -11.35
CA TYR A 51 5.27 -15.09 -10.07
C TYR A 51 3.97 -14.49 -9.49
N SER A 52 2.95 -14.27 -10.32
CA SER A 52 1.59 -13.93 -9.89
C SER A 52 0.80 -15.19 -9.50
N HIS A 53 -0.41 -15.01 -8.97
CA HIS A 53 -1.35 -16.09 -8.65
C HIS A 53 -0.73 -17.21 -7.77
N ARG A 54 0.21 -16.85 -6.91
CA ARG A 54 0.92 -17.80 -6.00
C ARG A 54 1.62 -18.95 -6.74
N GLY A 55 2.15 -18.71 -7.95
CA GLY A 55 2.88 -19.70 -8.70
C GLY A 55 2.03 -20.84 -9.29
N ARG A 56 0.73 -20.63 -9.50
CA ARG A 56 -0.20 -21.69 -9.93
C ARG A 56 -0.14 -22.02 -11.42
N TYR A 57 0.51 -21.16 -12.23
CA TYR A 57 0.55 -21.34 -13.68
C TYR A 57 1.96 -21.70 -14.15
N TYR A 58 2.01 -22.55 -15.14
CA TYR A 58 3.23 -23.08 -15.77
C TYR A 58 3.21 -22.74 -17.25
N ALA A 59 4.38 -22.41 -17.80
CA ALA A 59 4.59 -22.15 -19.22
C ALA A 59 5.90 -22.77 -19.69
N LEU A 60 6.03 -23.07 -20.98
CA LEU A 60 7.33 -23.43 -21.56
C LEU A 60 8.18 -22.18 -21.79
N ASP A 61 9.49 -22.30 -21.63
CA ASP A 61 10.44 -21.21 -21.89
C ASP A 61 10.35 -20.70 -23.34
N GLU A 62 10.17 -21.63 -24.30
CA GLU A 62 10.02 -21.31 -25.72
C GLU A 62 8.72 -20.58 -26.07
N VAL A 63 7.68 -20.69 -25.22
CA VAL A 63 6.38 -20.04 -25.41
C VAL A 63 6.36 -18.64 -24.79
N ALA A 64 7.16 -18.44 -23.74
CA ALA A 64 7.23 -17.19 -23.03
C ALA A 64 7.92 -16.10 -23.87
N ARG A 65 7.22 -14.99 -24.13
CA ARG A 65 7.74 -13.85 -24.87
C ARG A 65 8.08 -12.72 -23.92
N PHE A 66 9.28 -12.78 -23.36
CA PHE A 66 9.75 -11.76 -22.42
C PHE A 66 10.05 -10.43 -23.14
N ASP A 67 9.62 -9.34 -22.54
CA ASP A 67 9.98 -7.99 -22.95
C ASP A 67 11.46 -7.65 -22.61
N GLU A 68 11.88 -6.43 -22.89
CA GLU A 68 13.23 -5.93 -22.59
C GLU A 68 13.57 -6.00 -21.09
N ARG A 69 12.56 -5.88 -20.23
CA ARG A 69 12.68 -5.99 -18.78
C ARG A 69 12.73 -7.43 -18.28
N GLY A 70 12.54 -8.41 -19.16
CA GLY A 70 12.49 -9.82 -18.80
C GLY A 70 11.18 -10.25 -18.18
N LEU A 71 10.09 -9.51 -18.41
CA LEU A 71 8.73 -9.82 -17.96
C LEU A 71 7.86 -10.28 -19.13
N TRP A 72 6.95 -11.18 -18.86
CA TRP A 72 5.95 -11.65 -19.80
C TRP A 72 4.60 -11.78 -19.13
N THR A 73 3.58 -11.16 -19.71
CA THR A 73 2.19 -11.27 -19.27
C THR A 73 1.36 -11.98 -20.32
N PHE A 74 0.63 -12.99 -19.90
CA PHE A 74 -0.37 -13.65 -20.75
C PHE A 74 -1.70 -13.70 -20.02
N ARG A 75 -2.70 -13.03 -20.59
CA ARG A 75 -3.95 -12.65 -19.90
C ARG A 75 -3.60 -11.81 -18.68
N ASP A 76 -3.91 -12.24 -17.47
CA ASP A 76 -3.58 -11.58 -16.19
C ASP A 76 -2.49 -12.32 -15.39
N VAL A 77 -1.82 -13.29 -16.03
CA VAL A 77 -0.78 -14.11 -15.40
C VAL A 77 0.60 -13.60 -15.79
N HIS A 78 1.44 -13.33 -14.78
CA HIS A 78 2.74 -12.71 -14.97
C HIS A 78 3.88 -13.70 -14.72
N PHE A 79 4.85 -13.68 -15.62
CA PHE A 79 6.05 -14.52 -15.59
C PHE A 79 7.29 -13.64 -15.68
N SER A 80 8.39 -14.10 -15.11
CA SER A 80 9.68 -13.43 -15.17
C SER A 80 10.78 -14.37 -15.66
N ARG A 81 11.68 -13.82 -16.46
CA ARG A 81 12.93 -14.49 -16.83
C ARG A 81 13.79 -14.83 -15.61
N PHE A 82 13.66 -14.03 -14.56
CA PHE A 82 14.45 -14.17 -13.33
C PHE A 82 13.88 -15.20 -12.34
N GLY A 83 12.67 -15.73 -12.61
CA GLY A 83 12.05 -16.78 -11.81
C GLY A 83 10.97 -16.26 -10.85
N SER A 84 11.17 -16.44 -9.55
CA SER A 84 10.19 -16.06 -8.53
C SER A 84 10.01 -14.54 -8.42
N LEU A 85 8.93 -14.10 -7.74
CA LEU A 85 8.73 -12.68 -7.43
C LEU A 85 9.87 -12.11 -6.59
N VAL A 86 10.42 -12.91 -5.66
CA VAL A 86 11.56 -12.51 -4.81
C VAL A 86 12.80 -12.25 -5.68
N ASP A 87 13.17 -13.19 -6.56
CA ASP A 87 14.35 -13.05 -7.42
C ASP A 87 14.16 -11.93 -8.45
N THR A 88 12.94 -11.77 -8.95
CA THR A 88 12.58 -10.67 -9.86
C THR A 88 12.72 -9.32 -9.16
N SER A 89 12.16 -9.18 -7.95
CA SER A 89 12.24 -7.94 -7.16
C SER A 89 13.69 -7.57 -6.84
N GLU A 90 14.50 -8.53 -6.44
CA GLU A 90 15.91 -8.31 -6.19
C GLU A 90 16.64 -7.80 -7.44
N ARG A 91 16.42 -8.47 -8.57
CA ARG A 91 17.07 -8.10 -9.83
C ARG A 91 16.72 -6.68 -10.24
N PHE A 92 15.44 -6.31 -10.17
CA PHE A 92 15.00 -4.95 -10.49
C PHE A 92 15.62 -3.89 -9.59
N VAL A 93 15.69 -4.13 -8.28
CA VAL A 93 16.30 -3.19 -7.34
C VAL A 93 17.80 -3.06 -7.56
N ILE A 94 18.49 -4.18 -7.81
CA ILE A 94 19.93 -4.17 -8.08
C ILE A 94 20.23 -3.42 -9.38
N ASP A 95 19.47 -3.64 -10.44
CA ASP A 95 19.72 -3.02 -11.74
C ASP A 95 19.25 -1.56 -11.83
N ALA A 96 18.39 -1.12 -10.92
CA ALA A 96 17.94 0.26 -10.87
C ALA A 96 19.10 1.22 -10.56
N GLU A 97 19.26 2.28 -11.34
CA GLU A 97 20.27 3.31 -11.10
C GLU A 97 20.03 4.10 -9.80
N ARG A 98 18.76 4.24 -9.40
CA ARG A 98 18.31 5.12 -8.33
C ARG A 98 17.63 4.38 -7.18
N GLY A 99 17.82 3.06 -7.05
CA GLY A 99 17.01 2.23 -6.18
C GLY A 99 15.52 2.31 -6.55
N LEU A 100 14.65 1.61 -5.82
CA LEU A 100 13.20 1.60 -6.08
C LEU A 100 12.40 1.72 -4.80
N PHE A 101 11.32 2.48 -4.83
CA PHE A 101 10.26 2.37 -3.84
C PHE A 101 9.39 1.15 -4.15
N ALA A 102 8.76 0.56 -3.13
CA ALA A 102 7.86 -0.57 -3.32
C ALA A 102 6.75 -0.27 -4.34
N SER A 103 6.20 0.95 -4.32
CA SER A 103 5.17 1.38 -5.26
C SER A 103 5.65 1.46 -6.72
N GLU A 104 6.91 1.85 -6.95
CA GLU A 104 7.50 1.88 -8.30
C GLU A 104 7.67 0.46 -8.83
N LEU A 105 8.21 -0.44 -8.01
CA LEU A 105 8.40 -1.83 -8.38
C LEU A 105 7.05 -2.53 -8.61
N ALA A 106 6.06 -2.33 -7.72
CA ALA A 106 4.73 -2.91 -7.86
C ALA A 106 4.05 -2.52 -9.18
N GLN A 107 4.23 -1.28 -9.66
CA GLN A 107 3.71 -0.86 -10.96
C GLN A 107 4.39 -1.59 -12.13
N VAL A 108 5.69 -1.88 -12.02
CA VAL A 108 6.42 -2.60 -13.06
C VAL A 108 6.01 -4.07 -13.11
N VAL A 109 5.96 -4.74 -11.95
CA VAL A 109 5.65 -6.18 -11.89
C VAL A 109 4.16 -6.49 -11.79
N GLN A 110 3.31 -5.46 -11.60
CA GLN A 110 1.84 -5.54 -11.53
C GLN A 110 1.31 -6.45 -10.42
N VAL A 111 2.07 -6.61 -9.35
CA VAL A 111 1.69 -7.34 -8.14
C VAL A 111 2.27 -6.65 -6.91
N ASP A 112 1.72 -6.95 -5.73
CA ASP A 112 2.27 -6.48 -4.46
C ASP A 112 3.66 -7.07 -4.22
N VAL A 113 4.59 -6.21 -3.78
CA VAL A 113 6.01 -6.56 -3.57
C VAL A 113 6.51 -6.28 -2.15
N GLU A 114 5.63 -5.88 -1.23
CA GLU A 114 6.04 -5.51 0.12
C GLU A 114 6.66 -6.69 0.86
N GLU A 115 5.98 -7.84 0.85
CA GLU A 115 6.49 -9.06 1.50
C GLU A 115 7.81 -9.56 0.88
N PRO A 116 7.94 -9.73 -0.45
CA PRO A 116 9.21 -10.06 -1.10
C PRO A 116 10.36 -9.11 -0.77
N LEU A 117 10.14 -7.81 -0.78
CA LEU A 117 11.16 -6.81 -0.46
C LEU A 117 11.59 -6.88 1.00
N LEU A 118 10.64 -7.03 1.93
CA LEU A 118 10.95 -7.21 3.36
C LEU A 118 11.78 -8.47 3.58
N ARG A 119 11.43 -9.57 2.93
CA ARG A 119 12.19 -10.83 3.00
C ARG A 119 13.61 -10.67 2.50
N LEU A 120 13.81 -9.96 1.38
CA LEU A 120 15.14 -9.68 0.84
C LEU A 120 16.00 -8.84 1.78
N VAL A 121 15.42 -7.87 2.46
CA VAL A 121 16.13 -7.07 3.49
C VAL A 121 16.48 -7.93 4.71
N GLN A 122 15.58 -8.78 5.19
CA GLN A 122 15.86 -9.72 6.29
C GLN A 122 17.00 -10.68 5.96
N LEU A 123 17.06 -11.15 4.70
CA LEU A 123 18.12 -12.01 4.19
C LEU A 123 19.42 -11.25 3.86
N ARG A 124 19.47 -9.93 4.08
CA ARG A 124 20.60 -9.03 3.73
C ARG A 124 20.98 -9.07 2.24
N ARG A 125 20.03 -9.43 1.38
CA ARG A 125 20.21 -9.39 -0.09
C ARG A 125 19.94 -7.99 -0.64
N LEU A 126 19.09 -7.20 0.03
CA LEU A 126 18.85 -5.78 -0.24
C LEU A 126 19.04 -4.95 1.04
N ALA A 127 19.33 -3.68 0.85
CA ALA A 127 19.26 -2.64 1.89
C ALA A 127 17.99 -1.80 1.72
N ARG A 128 17.56 -1.13 2.80
CA ARG A 128 16.48 -0.13 2.71
C ARG A 128 16.82 1.09 3.56
N GLU A 129 16.49 2.27 3.02
CA GLU A 129 16.66 3.55 3.70
C GLU A 129 15.35 4.33 3.66
N LYS A 130 15.09 5.13 4.69
CA LYS A 130 13.89 5.96 4.75
C LYS A 130 14.13 7.29 4.06
N LEU A 131 13.41 7.55 2.98
CA LEU A 131 13.51 8.78 2.20
C LEU A 131 12.11 9.35 1.96
N GLY A 132 11.86 10.61 2.36
CA GLY A 132 10.57 11.25 2.13
C GLY A 132 9.35 10.53 2.76
N GLY A 133 9.55 9.83 3.88
CA GLY A 133 8.46 9.09 4.56
C GLY A 133 8.21 7.67 4.03
N ALA A 134 8.84 7.27 2.91
CA ALA A 134 8.78 5.92 2.34
C ALA A 134 10.13 5.19 2.45
N TYR A 135 10.13 3.87 2.25
CA TYR A 135 11.36 3.09 2.20
C TYR A 135 11.85 2.95 0.76
N LEU A 136 13.06 3.46 0.49
CA LEU A 136 13.81 3.21 -0.73
C LEU A 136 14.59 1.90 -0.57
N TYR A 137 14.40 0.98 -1.49
CA TYR A 137 15.14 -0.29 -1.54
C TYR A 137 16.32 -0.15 -2.48
N CYS A 138 17.49 -0.60 -2.03
CA CYS A 138 18.76 -0.47 -2.72
C CYS A 138 19.53 -1.79 -2.68
N CYS A 139 20.59 -1.87 -3.50
CA CYS A 139 21.55 -2.95 -3.46
C CYS A 139 22.16 -3.07 -2.05
N ALA A 140 22.43 -4.28 -1.59
CA ALA A 140 23.10 -4.51 -0.29
C ALA A 140 24.58 -4.12 -0.31
N ASP A 141 25.23 -4.01 -1.48
CA ASP A 141 26.60 -3.50 -1.59
C ASP A 141 26.67 -2.01 -1.21
N PRO A 142 27.49 -1.63 -0.21
CA PRO A 142 27.50 -0.25 0.30
C PRO A 142 27.92 0.81 -0.74
N ALA A 143 28.77 0.43 -1.70
CA ALA A 143 29.22 1.38 -2.72
C ALA A 143 28.12 1.64 -3.75
N ARG A 144 27.39 0.59 -4.14
CA ARG A 144 26.26 0.68 -5.05
C ARG A 144 25.05 1.35 -4.39
N GLN A 145 24.78 1.03 -3.13
CA GLN A 145 23.73 1.68 -2.33
C GLN A 145 23.92 3.20 -2.29
N ARG A 146 25.13 3.67 -1.94
CA ARG A 146 25.44 5.12 -1.91
C ARG A 146 25.22 5.78 -3.27
N ARG A 147 25.63 5.13 -4.37
CA ARG A 147 25.38 5.64 -5.73
C ARG A 147 23.90 5.72 -6.05
N GLN A 148 23.12 4.69 -5.71
CA GLN A 148 21.68 4.67 -5.93
C GLN A 148 20.96 5.77 -5.12
N MET A 149 21.35 5.98 -3.87
CA MET A 149 20.82 7.05 -3.03
C MET A 149 21.14 8.44 -3.59
N LEU A 150 22.40 8.69 -3.94
CA LEU A 150 22.83 9.95 -4.52
C LEU A 150 22.10 10.25 -5.83
N ALA A 151 21.98 9.25 -6.71
CA ALA A 151 21.24 9.39 -7.95
C ALA A 151 19.74 9.64 -7.71
N ARG A 152 19.17 9.13 -6.60
CA ARG A 152 17.78 9.40 -6.22
C ARG A 152 17.60 10.83 -5.71
N GLU A 153 18.53 11.37 -4.94
CA GLU A 153 18.50 12.73 -4.39
C GLU A 153 18.74 13.80 -5.46
N THR A 154 19.67 13.55 -6.39
CA THR A 154 20.05 14.52 -7.41
C THR A 154 19.22 14.47 -8.70
N GLY A 155 18.53 13.35 -8.93
CA GLY A 155 17.75 13.15 -10.15
C GLY A 155 16.33 13.74 -10.06
N PRO A 156 15.63 13.88 -11.21
CA PRO A 156 14.25 14.32 -11.22
C PRO A 156 13.37 13.32 -10.43
N PRO A 157 12.30 13.78 -9.74
CA PRO A 157 11.38 12.88 -9.07
C PRO A 157 10.77 11.89 -10.07
N SER A 158 10.56 10.64 -9.68
CA SER A 158 9.90 9.66 -10.55
C SER A 158 8.44 10.07 -10.82
N GLU A 159 7.88 9.65 -11.95
CA GLU A 159 6.46 9.91 -12.26
C GLU A 159 5.53 9.39 -11.16
N VAL A 160 5.89 8.28 -10.53
CA VAL A 160 5.14 7.69 -9.40
C VAL A 160 5.17 8.60 -8.19
N GLN A 161 6.34 9.17 -7.88
CA GLN A 161 6.50 10.11 -6.78
C GLN A 161 5.70 11.39 -7.07
N GLN A 162 5.79 11.93 -8.28
CA GLN A 162 5.01 13.10 -8.71
C GLN A 162 3.51 12.86 -8.61
N ARG A 163 3.02 11.70 -9.06
CA ARG A 163 1.59 11.34 -8.95
C ARG A 163 1.14 11.20 -7.49
N ARG A 164 1.96 10.61 -6.63
CA ARG A 164 1.65 10.48 -5.19
C ARG A 164 1.60 11.84 -4.51
N ASP A 165 2.58 12.69 -4.77
CA ASP A 165 2.65 14.04 -4.19
C ASP A 165 1.46 14.89 -4.67
N SER A 166 1.14 14.84 -5.96
CA SER A 166 -0.05 15.49 -6.52
C SER A 166 -1.36 14.95 -5.92
N ALA A 167 -1.52 13.65 -5.79
CA ALA A 167 -2.71 13.05 -5.20
C ALA A 167 -2.86 13.39 -3.70
N LEU A 168 -1.74 13.41 -2.97
CA LEU A 168 -1.72 13.83 -1.56
C LEU A 168 -2.11 15.31 -1.41
N ASP A 169 -1.59 16.17 -2.29
CA ASP A 169 -1.91 17.61 -2.27
C ASP A 169 -3.37 17.87 -2.67
N GLN A 170 -3.89 17.15 -3.67
CA GLN A 170 -5.31 17.20 -4.03
C GLN A 170 -6.21 16.71 -2.88
N SER A 171 -5.84 15.63 -2.20
CA SER A 171 -6.58 15.11 -1.05
C SER A 171 -6.57 16.08 0.12
N LYS A 172 -5.43 16.72 0.41
CA LYS A 172 -5.32 17.77 1.43
C LYS A 172 -6.18 18.99 1.07
N ALA A 173 -6.13 19.44 -0.18
CA ALA A 173 -6.94 20.57 -0.65
C ALA A 173 -8.44 20.26 -0.54
N ALA A 174 -8.88 19.07 -0.96
CA ALA A 174 -10.27 18.63 -0.82
C ALA A 174 -10.71 18.56 0.64
N LEU A 175 -9.85 18.07 1.52
CA LEU A 175 -10.11 18.00 2.96
C LEU A 175 -10.26 19.39 3.58
N VAL A 176 -9.40 20.34 3.21
CA VAL A 176 -9.50 21.75 3.67
C VAL A 176 -10.80 22.40 3.18
N LEU A 177 -11.18 22.17 1.91
CA LEU A 177 -12.43 22.68 1.36
C LEU A 177 -13.65 22.09 2.08
N LEU A 178 -13.69 20.77 2.25
CA LEU A 178 -14.74 20.10 3.01
C LEU A 178 -14.84 20.65 4.43
N PHE A 179 -13.71 20.83 5.08
CA PHE A 179 -13.63 21.38 6.44
C PHE A 179 -14.22 22.79 6.54
N GLY A 180 -14.06 23.60 5.47
CA GLY A 180 -14.66 24.92 5.35
C GLY A 180 -16.19 24.91 5.30
N LEU A 181 -16.79 23.85 4.76
CA LEU A 181 -18.24 23.71 4.62
C LEU A 181 -18.93 23.17 5.89
N LEU A 182 -18.20 22.55 6.80
CA LEU A 182 -18.74 21.96 8.02
C LEU A 182 -19.02 23.02 9.08
N ASP A 183 -20.05 22.82 9.91
CA ASP A 183 -20.26 23.59 11.13
C ASP A 183 -19.23 23.25 12.22
N GLU A 184 -19.22 24.02 13.34
CA GLU A 184 -18.23 23.86 14.41
C GLU A 184 -18.25 22.45 15.03
N ARG A 185 -19.43 21.85 15.22
CA ARG A 185 -19.59 20.50 15.77
C ARG A 185 -19.11 19.45 14.76
N GLN A 186 -19.52 19.58 13.51
CA GLN A 186 -19.12 18.68 12.42
C GLN A 186 -17.61 18.72 12.22
N ARG A 187 -16.98 19.90 12.22
CA ARG A 187 -15.52 20.05 12.15
C ARG A 187 -14.83 19.30 13.28
N ARG A 188 -15.32 19.45 14.50
CA ARG A 188 -14.77 18.78 15.66
C ARG A 188 -14.89 17.26 15.57
N LEU A 189 -16.05 16.75 15.19
CA LEU A 189 -16.29 15.30 15.02
C LEU A 189 -15.44 14.73 13.87
N PHE A 190 -15.42 15.43 12.74
CA PHE A 190 -14.62 15.00 11.58
C PHE A 190 -13.11 15.00 11.91
N ALA A 191 -12.60 16.05 12.56
CA ALA A 191 -11.21 16.10 13.01
C ALA A 191 -10.88 14.98 14.01
N GLY A 192 -11.82 14.64 14.90
CA GLY A 192 -11.70 13.51 15.82
C GLY A 192 -11.63 12.18 15.08
N LEU A 193 -12.48 11.97 14.06
CA LEU A 193 -12.47 10.74 13.22
C LEU A 193 -11.14 10.59 12.48
N GLU A 194 -10.69 11.62 11.78
CA GLU A 194 -9.42 11.61 11.04
C GLU A 194 -8.23 11.36 11.98
N SER A 195 -8.25 11.95 13.17
CA SER A 195 -7.21 11.68 14.17
C SER A 195 -7.18 10.20 14.61
N MET A 196 -8.35 9.56 14.75
CA MET A 196 -8.44 8.13 15.08
C MET A 196 -7.86 7.26 13.96
N LEU A 197 -8.15 7.59 12.71
CA LEU A 197 -7.63 6.86 11.54
C LEU A 197 -6.10 6.98 11.42
N LEU A 198 -5.54 8.13 11.76
CA LEU A 198 -4.09 8.35 11.77
C LEU A 198 -3.38 7.67 12.94
N GLY A 199 -4.09 7.29 13.99
CA GLY A 199 -3.53 6.63 15.17
C GLY A 199 -2.62 7.54 16.00
N TRP A 200 -1.51 7.01 16.47
CA TRP A 200 -0.62 7.73 17.39
C TRP A 200 -0.08 9.03 16.79
N GLY A 201 -0.26 10.14 17.51
CA GLY A 201 0.12 11.48 17.05
C GLY A 201 -0.89 12.14 16.10
N GLY A 202 -2.03 11.49 15.79
CA GLY A 202 -3.08 11.98 14.90
C GLY A 202 -3.62 13.36 15.30
N ASP A 203 -3.89 13.60 16.59
CA ASP A 203 -4.39 14.89 17.08
C ASP A 203 -3.48 16.06 16.66
N ARG A 204 -2.17 15.91 16.81
CA ARG A 204 -1.19 16.95 16.41
C ARG A 204 -1.15 17.17 14.91
N ARG A 205 -1.22 16.08 14.13
CA ARG A 205 -1.19 16.16 12.65
C ARG A 205 -2.44 16.85 12.12
N ILE A 206 -3.62 16.50 12.65
CA ILE A 206 -4.88 17.15 12.26
C ILE A 206 -4.91 18.61 12.71
N ALA A 207 -4.40 18.93 13.90
CA ALA A 207 -4.27 20.31 14.36
C ALA A 207 -3.44 21.18 13.40
N GLN A 208 -2.30 20.65 12.94
CA GLN A 208 -1.44 21.35 11.95
C GLN A 208 -2.12 21.55 10.59
N MET A 209 -2.96 20.62 10.17
CA MET A 209 -3.65 20.68 8.87
C MET A 209 -4.88 21.59 8.89
N THR A 210 -5.62 21.60 10.00
CA THR A 210 -6.94 22.24 10.10
C THR A 210 -6.94 23.56 10.87
N GLY A 211 -5.87 23.84 11.63
CA GLY A 211 -5.80 24.97 12.54
C GLY A 211 -6.63 24.82 13.81
N LEU A 212 -7.27 23.67 14.03
CA LEU A 212 -8.00 23.41 15.26
C LEU A 212 -7.05 23.14 16.43
N ASP A 213 -7.50 23.52 17.63
CA ASP A 213 -6.81 23.16 18.86
C ASP A 213 -6.84 21.65 19.13
N VAL A 214 -5.73 21.11 19.62
CA VAL A 214 -5.57 19.66 19.91
C VAL A 214 -6.62 19.15 20.89
N HIS A 215 -7.02 19.98 21.90
CA HIS A 215 -8.06 19.59 22.86
C HIS A 215 -9.44 19.52 22.20
N THR A 216 -9.71 20.36 21.20
CA THR A 216 -10.94 20.31 20.40
C THR A 216 -11.02 19.01 19.61
N ILE A 217 -9.91 18.56 19.02
CA ILE A 217 -9.83 17.29 18.28
C ILE A 217 -10.02 16.10 19.23
N ALA A 218 -9.32 16.10 20.36
CA ALA A 218 -9.47 15.08 21.39
C ALA A 218 -10.90 15.00 21.96
N LYS A 219 -11.60 16.14 22.04
CA LYS A 219 -13.01 16.19 22.42
C LYS A 219 -13.89 15.55 21.36
N GLY A 220 -13.69 15.88 20.08
CA GLY A 220 -14.42 15.26 18.96
C GLY A 220 -14.27 13.74 18.93
N ARG A 221 -13.04 13.23 19.16
CA ARG A 221 -12.78 11.80 19.27
C ARG A 221 -13.55 11.14 20.42
N ARG A 222 -13.63 11.79 21.59
CA ARG A 222 -14.42 11.27 22.70
C ARG A 222 -15.92 11.28 22.41
N GLU A 223 -16.45 12.35 21.84
CA GLU A 223 -17.85 12.45 21.43
C GLU A 223 -18.25 11.33 20.44
N LEU A 224 -17.35 10.95 19.52
CA LEU A 224 -17.56 9.83 18.60
C LEU A 224 -17.56 8.47 19.29
N LEU A 225 -16.67 8.25 20.27
CA LEU A 225 -16.57 6.99 21.01
C LEU A 225 -17.72 6.80 22.00
N GLU A 226 -18.21 7.90 22.59
CA GLU A 226 -19.33 7.91 23.54
C GLU A 226 -20.69 7.75 22.83
N GLY A 227 -20.73 7.86 21.51
CA GLY A 227 -21.94 7.63 20.70
C GLY A 227 -23.06 8.63 21.03
N GLU A 228 -22.74 9.87 21.40
CA GLU A 228 -23.78 10.90 21.67
C GLU A 228 -24.65 11.10 20.43
N PRO A 229 -25.99 10.93 20.54
CA PRO A 229 -26.87 11.11 19.40
C PRO A 229 -26.75 12.54 18.85
N LEU A 230 -26.85 12.67 17.53
CA LEU A 230 -26.93 13.94 16.83
C LEU A 230 -28.20 14.69 17.28
N VAL A 231 -28.11 15.43 18.38
CA VAL A 231 -29.18 16.33 18.80
C VAL A 231 -29.07 17.58 17.92
N ASP A 232 -30.16 17.96 17.28
CA ASP A 232 -30.27 19.17 16.48
C ASP A 232 -29.92 20.38 17.36
N GLY A 233 -28.73 20.98 17.16
CA GLY A 233 -28.25 22.15 17.88
C GLY A 233 -26.74 22.18 18.07
N ILE A 234 -26.13 23.31 17.72
CA ILE A 234 -24.67 23.53 17.76
C ILE A 234 -24.12 23.57 19.20
N ARG A 235 -24.97 23.80 20.22
CA ARG A 235 -24.59 23.93 21.64
C ARG A 235 -25.54 23.14 22.54
N ARG A 236 -24.97 22.49 23.58
CA ARG A 236 -25.76 21.88 24.64
C ARG A 236 -26.67 22.93 25.32
N PRO A 237 -27.93 22.61 25.69
CA PRO A 237 -28.76 23.49 26.49
C PRO A 237 -28.02 23.83 27.81
N GLY A 238 -27.90 25.14 28.12
CA GLY A 238 -27.21 25.61 29.33
C GLY A 238 -25.79 26.16 29.15
N GLY A 239 -25.21 26.12 27.92
CA GLY A 239 -23.86 26.65 27.65
C GLY A 239 -23.79 28.17 27.41
N GLY A 240 -24.63 28.96 28.01
CA GLY A 240 -24.58 30.45 27.96
C GLY A 240 -23.82 31.04 29.15
N ARG A 241 -23.17 32.20 28.96
CA ARG A 241 -22.65 33.00 30.08
C ARG A 241 -23.81 33.29 31.03
N HIS A 242 -23.66 32.97 32.33
CA HIS A 242 -24.60 33.38 33.34
C HIS A 242 -24.78 34.92 33.29
N ALA A 243 -26.03 35.39 33.26
CA ALA A 243 -26.32 36.81 33.31
C ALA A 243 -25.73 37.40 34.62
N VAL A 244 -24.84 38.36 34.47
CA VAL A 244 -24.30 39.10 35.62
C VAL A 244 -25.44 39.92 36.20
N GLU A 245 -25.92 39.50 37.36
CA GLU A 245 -26.94 40.24 38.11
C GLU A 245 -26.38 41.64 38.46
N LYS A 246 -26.88 42.69 37.79
CA LYS A 246 -26.51 44.07 38.12
C LYS A 246 -26.97 44.35 39.55
N LYS A 247 -26.01 44.41 40.47
CA LYS A 247 -26.29 44.96 41.85
C LYS A 247 -27.00 46.26 41.74
N ARG A 248 -28.24 46.32 42.27
CA ARG A 248 -29.01 47.51 42.40
C ARG A 248 -28.27 48.49 43.32
N PRO A 249 -28.15 49.81 43.01
CA PRO A 249 -27.53 50.74 43.88
C PRO A 249 -28.43 50.94 45.13
N PRO A 250 -27.82 51.16 46.31
CA PRO A 250 -28.60 51.40 47.57
C PRO A 250 -29.47 52.61 47.47
N SER A 251 -30.72 52.50 47.89
CA SER A 251 -31.69 53.57 47.96
C SER A 251 -31.21 54.62 48.92
N PRO A 252 -31.39 55.94 48.64
CA PRO A 252 -31.03 57.03 49.59
C PRO A 252 -31.89 56.99 50.87
N ARG A 253 -31.22 57.02 52.02
CA ARG A 253 -31.87 57.14 53.34
C ARG A 253 -32.60 58.48 53.39
N ARG A 254 -33.88 58.46 53.64
CA ARG A 254 -34.67 59.65 54.03
C ARG A 254 -34.20 60.07 55.42
N SER A 255 -33.66 61.24 55.56
CA SER A 255 -33.49 61.92 56.80
C SER A 255 -34.84 62.54 57.24
N SER A 256 -35.36 62.05 58.35
CA SER A 256 -36.47 62.69 59.06
C SER A 256 -35.85 63.73 60.03
N GLY A 257 -36.21 65.01 59.83
CA GLY A 257 -36.04 66.06 60.80
C GLY A 257 -37.25 66.14 61.74
#